data_fc2c6225f8e6b73491ce507fcb398f0d
#
_entry.id   fc2c6225f8e6b73491ce507fcb398f0d
#
_cell.length_a   1.000
_cell.length_b   1.000
_cell.length_c   1.000
_cell.angle_alpha   90.00
_cell.angle_beta   90.00
_cell.angle_gamma   90.00
#
_symmetry.space_group_name_H-M   'P 1'
#
loop_
_entity.id
_entity.type
_entity.pdbx_description
1 polymer ?
#
loop_
_entity_poly.entity_id
_entity_poly.type
_entity_poly.pdbx_seq_one_letter_code
_entity_poly.pdbx_strand_id
1 'polypeptide(L)'
;MLKRFVSTALVGLVALALVPAGGDAQGSAPIKIGVIEPLSGPVAASGNYVRMGAEIARDWVNARGGVNGRKIELQIEDNKSDPKEAASAAEKLIVRDKVPAIMGAWGSSMTLAAMPKLEEYGVPMVVETSSAASVTKRGNPWVFRISPPSEMEALGLEPYVDKLGVKKVDFLAVNTDWGRGSIQAFGDMLRRKGVQVGAAEFMEQSATDMNAQLTKIKQTGGDTLFLTTAVEQITLVLKQGQEQRLARKIVTTGGSSSPTQLIKQAGAAAEGSYHIVFFMPWFPEAMPDGRLAKAFVDEWTKRGNPFEGLTEGFRGHDGIATIVEAVKLAGRDEPKAIQEALWKVSITGVNGPIKFEKDGPAGKESGQSKPSIFIVQVRDGKVALPDFLKK
;
A
#
# COMPACT_ATOMS: atom_id res chain seq x y z
N MET A 1 -103.57 -20.16 -13.19
CA MET A 1 -102.56 -19.30 -13.84
C MET A 1 -101.34 -19.27 -12.99
N LEU A 2 -100.30 -20.01 -13.42
CA LEU A 2 -99.06 -20.28 -12.65
C LEU A 2 -97.95 -19.34 -13.13
N LYS A 3 -97.47 -18.47 -12.29
CA LYS A 3 -96.27 -17.67 -12.59
C LYS A 3 -95.04 -18.35 -11.98
N ARG A 4 -94.13 -18.81 -12.84
CA ARG A 4 -92.84 -19.35 -12.49
C ARG A 4 -91.85 -18.18 -12.17
N PHE A 5 -91.26 -18.21 -11.00
CA PHE A 5 -90.12 -17.40 -10.69
C PHE A 5 -88.82 -18.16 -11.02
N VAL A 6 -87.98 -17.55 -11.87
CA VAL A 6 -86.63 -18.06 -12.17
C VAL A 6 -85.68 -17.28 -11.29
N SER A 7 -85.03 -17.99 -10.34
CA SER A 7 -83.94 -17.45 -9.54
C SER A 7 -82.64 -17.66 -10.31
N THR A 8 -81.99 -16.55 -10.64
CA THR A 8 -80.64 -16.56 -11.22
C THR A 8 -79.61 -16.48 -10.07
N ALA A 9 -78.89 -17.58 -9.89
CA ALA A 9 -77.73 -17.59 -8.91
C ALA A 9 -76.47 -16.98 -9.56
N LEU A 10 -76.02 -15.90 -9.02
CA LEU A 10 -74.74 -15.23 -9.39
C LEU A 10 -73.58 -15.92 -8.67
N VAL A 11 -72.78 -16.70 -9.42
CA VAL A 11 -71.57 -17.33 -8.90
C VAL A 11 -70.44 -16.27 -8.98
N GLY A 12 -70.06 -15.67 -7.81
CA GLY A 12 -68.97 -14.79 -7.73
C GLY A 12 -67.63 -15.54 -7.74
N LEU A 13 -66.83 -15.37 -8.78
CA LEU A 13 -65.49 -15.91 -8.93
C LEU A 13 -64.55 -15.00 -8.10
N VAL A 14 -64.13 -15.45 -6.91
CA VAL A 14 -63.05 -14.78 -6.13
C VAL A 14 -61.73 -15.18 -6.75
N ALA A 15 -61.14 -14.29 -7.54
CA ALA A 15 -59.76 -14.40 -7.99
C ALA A 15 -58.80 -14.17 -6.82
N LEU A 16 -58.26 -15.26 -6.27
CA LEU A 16 -57.16 -15.21 -5.28
C LEU A 16 -55.92 -14.74 -6.02
N ALA A 17 -55.57 -13.44 -5.90
CA ALA A 17 -54.26 -12.93 -6.34
C ALA A 17 -53.19 -13.58 -5.48
N LEU A 18 -52.45 -14.52 -6.03
CA LEU A 18 -51.16 -14.94 -5.47
C LEU A 18 -50.18 -13.72 -5.51
N VAL A 19 -50.07 -13.02 -4.41
CA VAL A 19 -48.95 -12.13 -4.18
C VAL A 19 -47.70 -13.03 -4.09
N PRO A 20 -46.72 -12.90 -4.97
CA PRO A 20 -45.49 -13.63 -4.76
C PRO A 20 -44.91 -13.14 -3.42
N ALA A 21 -44.84 -14.04 -2.45
CA ALA A 21 -44.07 -13.79 -1.23
C ALA A 21 -42.69 -13.37 -1.68
N GLY A 22 -42.33 -12.12 -1.39
CA GLY A 22 -40.98 -11.64 -1.58
C GLY A 22 -40.06 -12.57 -0.79
N GLY A 23 -39.37 -13.46 -1.50
CA GLY A 23 -38.35 -14.27 -0.90
C GLY A 23 -37.37 -13.25 -0.27
N ASP A 24 -37.27 -13.31 1.05
CA ASP A 24 -36.14 -12.73 1.74
C ASP A 24 -34.90 -13.24 0.99
N ALA A 25 -34.24 -12.35 0.27
CA ALA A 25 -32.93 -12.62 -0.28
C ALA A 25 -32.02 -12.87 0.92
N GLN A 26 -31.97 -14.12 1.33
CA GLN A 26 -31.03 -14.64 2.32
C GLN A 26 -29.67 -14.28 1.71
N GLY A 27 -29.09 -13.16 2.20
CA GLY A 27 -27.88 -12.56 1.64
C GLY A 27 -26.82 -13.64 1.50
N SER A 28 -26.34 -13.87 0.29
CA SER A 28 -25.25 -14.80 0.04
C SER A 28 -24.07 -14.44 0.98
N ALA A 29 -23.38 -15.45 1.54
CA ALA A 29 -22.28 -15.24 2.46
C ALA A 29 -21.28 -14.18 1.95
N PRO A 30 -20.73 -13.33 2.80
CA PRO A 30 -19.80 -12.28 2.38
C PRO A 30 -18.56 -12.88 1.71
N ILE A 31 -17.94 -12.11 0.84
CA ILE A 31 -16.63 -12.45 0.27
C ILE A 31 -15.58 -12.02 1.26
N LYS A 32 -14.85 -12.97 1.82
CA LYS A 32 -13.76 -12.71 2.75
C LYS A 32 -12.50 -12.31 1.99
N ILE A 33 -11.78 -11.29 2.46
CA ILE A 33 -10.45 -10.92 1.98
C ILE A 33 -9.53 -10.87 3.18
N GLY A 34 -8.41 -11.61 3.12
CA GLY A 34 -7.38 -11.56 4.14
C GLY A 34 -6.59 -10.25 4.08
N VAL A 35 -6.20 -9.75 5.25
CA VAL A 35 -5.33 -8.58 5.37
C VAL A 35 -4.25 -8.89 6.40
N ILE A 36 -2.98 -8.73 6.02
CA ILE A 36 -1.83 -8.96 6.90
C ILE A 36 -1.06 -7.66 7.04
N GLU A 37 -1.11 -7.03 8.22
CA GLU A 37 -0.45 -5.75 8.47
C GLU A 37 0.22 -5.75 9.85
N PRO A 38 1.28 -4.94 10.06
CA PRO A 38 1.86 -4.74 11.39
C PRO A 38 0.95 -3.83 12.22
N LEU A 39 0.03 -4.40 12.98
CA LEU A 39 -0.88 -3.63 13.85
C LEU A 39 -0.28 -3.38 15.23
N SER A 40 0.80 -4.09 15.55
CA SER A 40 1.63 -3.91 16.73
C SER A 40 3.12 -3.95 16.36
N GLY A 41 4.01 -3.62 17.31
CA GLY A 41 5.45 -3.59 17.08
C GLY A 41 5.97 -2.24 16.53
N PRO A 42 7.24 -2.20 16.06
CA PRO A 42 7.95 -0.97 15.74
C PRO A 42 7.33 -0.08 14.65
N VAL A 43 6.54 -0.65 13.73
CA VAL A 43 5.92 0.07 12.61
C VAL A 43 4.39 -0.02 12.64
N ALA A 44 3.83 -0.17 13.83
CA ALA A 44 2.39 -0.33 14.04
C ALA A 44 1.56 0.85 13.49
N ALA A 45 2.06 2.07 13.56
CA ALA A 45 1.35 3.24 13.04
C ALA A 45 1.12 3.09 11.52
N SER A 46 2.16 2.73 10.77
CA SER A 46 2.10 2.54 9.31
C SER A 46 1.10 1.45 8.93
N GLY A 47 1.15 0.27 9.58
CA GLY A 47 0.21 -0.83 9.30
C GLY A 47 -1.24 -0.48 9.65
N ASN A 48 -1.46 0.24 10.75
CA ASN A 48 -2.80 0.72 11.10
C ASN A 48 -3.35 1.72 10.07
N TYR A 49 -2.52 2.58 9.49
CA TYR A 49 -2.94 3.47 8.41
C TYR A 49 -3.34 2.70 7.15
N VAL A 50 -2.58 1.66 6.77
CA VAL A 50 -2.95 0.78 5.64
C VAL A 50 -4.29 0.10 5.91
N ARG A 51 -4.49 -0.45 7.12
CA ARG A 51 -5.76 -1.04 7.55
C ARG A 51 -6.94 -0.06 7.41
N MET A 52 -6.79 1.19 7.88
CA MET A 52 -7.83 2.21 7.75
C MET A 52 -8.20 2.48 6.29
N GLY A 53 -7.22 2.50 5.39
CA GLY A 53 -7.47 2.63 3.94
C GLY A 53 -8.20 1.43 3.35
N ALA A 54 -7.84 0.22 3.75
CA ALA A 54 -8.52 -1.02 3.36
C ALA A 54 -9.99 -1.03 3.79
N GLU A 55 -10.27 -0.54 5.01
CA GLU A 55 -11.63 -0.40 5.53
C GLU A 55 -12.46 0.62 4.72
N ILE A 56 -11.85 1.74 4.25
CA ILE A 56 -12.51 2.69 3.36
C ILE A 56 -12.91 2.02 2.05
N ALA A 57 -11.99 1.27 1.41
CA ALA A 57 -12.28 0.56 0.17
C ALA A 57 -13.41 -0.45 0.34
N ARG A 58 -13.36 -1.28 1.40
CA ARG A 58 -14.43 -2.22 1.76
C ARG A 58 -15.77 -1.51 1.89
N ASP A 59 -15.82 -0.43 2.63
CA ASP A 59 -17.07 0.29 2.92
C ASP A 59 -17.63 0.94 1.66
N TRP A 60 -16.78 1.50 0.80
CA TRP A 60 -17.21 2.06 -0.49
C TRP A 60 -17.78 1.00 -1.42
N VAL A 61 -17.19 -0.20 -1.48
CA VAL A 61 -17.73 -1.33 -2.24
C VAL A 61 -19.06 -1.77 -1.66
N ASN A 62 -19.12 -1.92 -0.34
CA ASN A 62 -20.31 -2.38 0.37
C ASN A 62 -21.50 -1.41 0.26
N ALA A 63 -21.24 -0.10 0.28
CA ALA A 63 -22.26 0.94 0.09
C ALA A 63 -22.88 0.89 -1.31
N ARG A 64 -22.15 0.39 -2.32
CA ARG A 64 -22.63 0.21 -3.70
C ARG A 64 -23.25 -1.17 -3.96
N GLY A 65 -23.55 -1.94 -2.92
CA GLY A 65 -24.18 -3.26 -3.03
C GLY A 65 -23.21 -4.44 -3.01
N GLY A 66 -21.91 -4.21 -2.81
CA GLY A 66 -20.89 -5.27 -2.78
C GLY A 66 -20.48 -5.74 -4.18
N VAL A 67 -20.00 -6.97 -4.27
CA VAL A 67 -19.64 -7.66 -5.53
C VAL A 67 -20.68 -8.72 -5.81
N ASN A 68 -21.41 -8.59 -6.91
CA ASN A 68 -22.52 -9.48 -7.29
C ASN A 68 -23.53 -9.66 -6.14
N GLY A 69 -23.88 -8.57 -5.43
CA GLY A 69 -24.81 -8.58 -4.30
C GLY A 69 -24.22 -9.07 -2.98
N ARG A 70 -22.98 -9.52 -2.95
CA ARG A 70 -22.28 -10.01 -1.75
C ARG A 70 -21.40 -8.91 -1.15
N LYS A 71 -21.48 -8.73 0.16
CA LYS A 71 -20.62 -7.78 0.89
C LYS A 71 -19.19 -8.30 0.98
N ILE A 72 -18.24 -7.37 1.09
CA ILE A 72 -16.83 -7.67 1.39
C ILE A 72 -16.66 -7.66 2.91
N GLU A 73 -15.97 -8.66 3.43
CA GLU A 73 -15.53 -8.77 4.82
C GLU A 73 -14.01 -8.90 4.88
N LEU A 74 -13.34 -8.09 5.71
CA LEU A 74 -11.90 -8.16 5.90
C LEU A 74 -11.58 -9.05 7.11
N GLN A 75 -10.74 -10.08 6.88
CA GLN A 75 -10.15 -10.90 7.91
C GLN A 75 -8.73 -10.37 8.18
N ILE A 76 -8.57 -9.64 9.28
CA ILE A 76 -7.35 -8.86 9.54
C ILE A 76 -6.48 -9.58 10.57
N GLU A 77 -5.21 -9.79 10.23
CA GLU A 77 -4.21 -10.42 11.08
C GLU A 77 -3.02 -9.47 11.29
N ASP A 78 -2.54 -9.46 12.54
CA ASP A 78 -1.36 -8.70 12.95
C ASP A 78 -0.09 -9.54 12.74
N ASN A 79 0.83 -9.07 11.91
CA ASN A 79 2.14 -9.70 11.72
C ASN A 79 3.19 -9.22 12.75
N LYS A 80 2.84 -8.32 13.67
CA LYS A 80 3.68 -7.80 14.77
C LYS A 80 5.03 -7.23 14.30
N SER A 81 5.14 -6.86 13.04
CA SER A 81 6.42 -6.47 12.40
C SER A 81 7.47 -7.60 12.38
N ASP A 82 7.04 -8.88 12.43
CA ASP A 82 7.89 -10.07 12.48
C ASP A 82 7.62 -11.00 11.30
N PRO A 83 8.67 -11.47 10.57
CA PRO A 83 8.50 -12.37 9.42
C PRO A 83 7.84 -13.73 9.76
N LYS A 84 8.09 -14.30 10.94
CA LYS A 84 7.49 -15.58 11.33
C LYS A 84 5.99 -15.42 11.60
N GLU A 85 5.62 -14.32 12.25
CA GLU A 85 4.21 -13.97 12.47
C GLU A 85 3.49 -13.72 11.15
N ALA A 86 4.14 -13.08 10.17
CA ALA A 86 3.56 -12.89 8.83
C ALA A 86 3.28 -14.22 8.11
N ALA A 87 4.21 -15.18 8.18
CA ALA A 87 4.00 -16.52 7.63
C ALA A 87 2.85 -17.25 8.33
N SER A 88 2.80 -17.17 9.66
CA SER A 88 1.72 -17.78 10.48
C SER A 88 0.37 -17.14 10.20
N ALA A 89 0.32 -15.81 10.04
CA ALA A 89 -0.89 -15.07 9.68
C ALA A 89 -1.42 -15.50 8.30
N ALA A 90 -0.52 -15.64 7.30
CA ALA A 90 -0.89 -16.12 5.97
C ALA A 90 -1.50 -17.52 6.04
N GLU A 91 -0.86 -18.46 6.73
CA GLU A 91 -1.36 -19.83 6.88
C GLU A 91 -2.72 -19.85 7.61
N LYS A 92 -2.88 -19.08 8.67
CA LYS A 92 -4.14 -18.94 9.41
C LYS A 92 -5.28 -18.45 8.53
N LEU A 93 -5.06 -17.37 7.78
CA LEU A 93 -6.06 -16.81 6.85
C LEU A 93 -6.46 -17.82 5.78
N ILE A 94 -5.49 -18.57 5.23
CA ILE A 94 -5.72 -19.54 4.17
C ILE A 94 -6.43 -20.79 4.70
N VAL A 95 -5.87 -21.42 5.72
CA VAL A 95 -6.29 -22.75 6.16
C VAL A 95 -7.54 -22.68 7.06
N ARG A 96 -7.53 -21.77 8.04
CA ARG A 96 -8.60 -21.65 9.02
C ARG A 96 -9.75 -20.77 8.51
N ASP A 97 -9.42 -19.56 8.04
CA ASP A 97 -10.44 -18.56 7.69
C ASP A 97 -10.90 -18.69 6.23
N LYS A 98 -10.15 -19.48 5.41
CA LYS A 98 -10.45 -19.85 4.03
C LYS A 98 -10.67 -18.62 3.13
N VAL A 99 -9.80 -17.62 3.28
CA VAL A 99 -9.86 -16.44 2.42
C VAL A 99 -9.39 -16.78 1.01
N PRO A 100 -10.09 -16.32 -0.06
CA PRO A 100 -9.71 -16.61 -1.44
C PRO A 100 -8.59 -15.72 -1.97
N ALA A 101 -8.27 -14.62 -1.28
CA ALA A 101 -7.17 -13.71 -1.61
C ALA A 101 -6.72 -12.94 -0.37
N ILE A 102 -5.48 -12.46 -0.40
CA ILE A 102 -4.86 -11.71 0.70
C ILE A 102 -4.33 -10.37 0.16
N MET A 103 -4.46 -9.29 0.94
CA MET A 103 -3.69 -8.05 0.81
C MET A 103 -2.63 -8.02 1.90
N GLY A 104 -1.41 -7.59 1.55
CA GLY A 104 -0.33 -7.48 2.53
C GLY A 104 1.02 -7.83 1.91
N ALA A 105 2.06 -8.07 2.68
CA ALA A 105 2.21 -7.65 4.05
C ALA A 105 3.09 -6.40 4.07
N TRP A 106 2.82 -5.44 4.93
CA TRP A 106 3.67 -4.27 5.04
C TRP A 106 5.10 -4.70 5.42
N GLY A 107 6.07 -4.33 4.58
CA GLY A 107 7.47 -4.69 4.77
C GLY A 107 7.91 -5.93 4.01
N SER A 108 9.05 -5.80 3.30
CA SER A 108 9.51 -6.82 2.35
C SER A 108 9.87 -8.15 3.02
N SER A 109 10.50 -8.12 4.21
CA SER A 109 10.85 -9.36 4.93
C SER A 109 9.61 -10.15 5.36
N MET A 110 8.51 -9.47 5.75
CA MET A 110 7.23 -10.09 6.08
C MET A 110 6.58 -10.71 4.84
N THR A 111 6.53 -9.97 3.74
CA THR A 111 6.00 -10.48 2.47
C THR A 111 6.78 -11.72 1.99
N LEU A 112 8.12 -11.67 2.00
CA LEU A 112 8.96 -12.79 1.60
C LEU A 112 8.76 -14.03 2.47
N ALA A 113 8.48 -13.86 3.77
CA ALA A 113 8.18 -14.95 4.67
C ALA A 113 6.80 -15.57 4.45
N ALA A 114 5.80 -14.77 4.03
CA ALA A 114 4.46 -15.24 3.70
C ALA A 114 4.39 -15.95 2.34
N MET A 115 5.21 -15.57 1.36
CA MET A 115 5.17 -16.05 -0.02
C MET A 115 5.16 -17.59 -0.18
N PRO A 116 5.96 -18.38 0.57
CA PRO A 116 5.89 -19.84 0.48
C PRO A 116 4.51 -20.41 0.77
N LYS A 117 3.75 -19.81 1.71
CA LYS A 117 2.39 -20.25 2.03
C LYS A 117 1.40 -19.97 0.91
N LEU A 118 1.59 -18.87 0.18
CA LEU A 118 0.78 -18.55 -1.00
C LEU A 118 0.97 -19.59 -2.11
N GLU A 119 2.21 -20.02 -2.35
CA GLU A 119 2.53 -21.03 -3.36
C GLU A 119 2.06 -22.43 -2.92
N GLU A 120 2.25 -22.79 -1.64
CA GLU A 120 1.84 -24.06 -1.06
C GLU A 120 0.33 -24.28 -1.20
N TYR A 121 -0.47 -23.27 -0.90
CA TYR A 121 -1.94 -23.38 -0.85
C TYR A 121 -2.64 -22.80 -2.09
N GLY A 122 -1.93 -22.17 -3.00
CA GLY A 122 -2.50 -21.61 -4.22
C GLY A 122 -3.47 -20.43 -3.95
N VAL A 123 -3.10 -19.47 -3.08
CA VAL A 123 -3.89 -18.29 -2.76
C VAL A 123 -3.15 -17.02 -3.18
N PRO A 124 -3.76 -16.14 -4.00
CA PRO A 124 -3.11 -14.93 -4.47
C PRO A 124 -3.00 -13.85 -3.37
N MET A 125 -1.89 -13.09 -3.42
CA MET A 125 -1.66 -11.92 -2.60
C MET A 125 -1.42 -10.68 -3.46
N VAL A 126 -2.12 -9.60 -3.14
CA VAL A 126 -1.82 -8.25 -3.64
C VAL A 126 -0.92 -7.57 -2.63
N VAL A 127 0.32 -7.28 -3.05
CA VAL A 127 1.36 -6.65 -2.22
C VAL A 127 1.32 -5.14 -2.44
N GLU A 128 0.97 -4.39 -1.40
CA GLU A 128 0.66 -2.96 -1.46
C GLU A 128 1.83 -2.06 -1.05
N THR A 129 2.81 -2.58 -0.30
CA THR A 129 3.89 -1.74 0.29
C THR A 129 5.30 -2.22 -0.02
N SER A 130 5.57 -3.51 -0.07
CA SER A 130 6.93 -4.07 -0.10
C SER A 130 7.71 -3.73 -1.37
N SER A 131 8.89 -3.10 -1.23
CA SER A 131 9.71 -2.57 -2.33
C SER A 131 10.97 -3.39 -2.66
N ALA A 132 11.30 -4.48 -1.93
CA ALA A 132 12.44 -5.33 -2.31
C ALA A 132 12.21 -6.00 -3.68
N ALA A 133 13.24 -6.00 -4.53
CA ALA A 133 13.19 -6.62 -5.85
C ALA A 133 12.78 -8.10 -5.79
N SER A 134 13.25 -8.81 -4.78
CA SER A 134 13.02 -10.25 -4.58
C SER A 134 11.55 -10.63 -4.41
N VAL A 135 10.65 -9.70 -4.08
CA VAL A 135 9.20 -9.97 -3.96
C VAL A 135 8.62 -10.46 -5.29
N THR A 136 9.07 -9.91 -6.42
CA THR A 136 8.61 -10.33 -7.75
C THR A 136 9.70 -11.06 -8.54
N LYS A 137 10.98 -10.65 -8.42
CA LYS A 137 12.12 -11.22 -9.17
C LYS A 137 12.42 -12.69 -8.88
N ARG A 138 12.08 -13.20 -7.68
CA ARG A 138 12.21 -14.65 -7.38
C ARG A 138 11.19 -15.49 -8.14
N GLY A 139 10.09 -14.89 -8.53
CA GLY A 139 8.97 -15.53 -9.19
C GLY A 139 8.08 -16.31 -8.21
N ASN A 140 6.83 -15.92 -8.16
CA ASN A 140 5.75 -16.64 -7.48
C ASN A 140 4.45 -16.23 -8.19
N PRO A 141 3.77 -17.15 -8.90
CA PRO A 141 2.59 -16.81 -9.71
C PRO A 141 1.38 -16.37 -8.90
N TRP A 142 1.45 -16.43 -7.58
CA TRP A 142 0.41 -16.01 -6.65
C TRP A 142 0.65 -14.61 -6.07
N VAL A 143 1.75 -13.93 -6.48
CA VAL A 143 2.12 -12.60 -5.99
C VAL A 143 1.90 -11.54 -7.05
N PHE A 144 1.16 -10.49 -6.68
CA PHE A 144 0.84 -9.33 -7.53
C PHE A 144 1.14 -8.05 -6.75
N ARG A 145 2.16 -7.30 -7.16
CA ARG A 145 2.61 -6.11 -6.43
C ARG A 145 2.16 -4.82 -7.09
N ILE A 146 1.48 -3.97 -6.33
CA ILE A 146 1.05 -2.64 -6.75
C ILE A 146 1.97 -1.51 -6.27
N SER A 147 2.88 -1.77 -5.32
CA SER A 147 3.93 -0.82 -4.92
C SER A 147 5.12 -0.86 -5.87
N PRO A 148 5.92 0.22 -5.99
CA PRO A 148 7.14 0.20 -6.77
C PRO A 148 8.24 -0.60 -6.08
N PRO A 149 9.04 -1.38 -6.80
CA PRO A 149 10.34 -1.84 -6.31
C PRO A 149 11.32 -0.67 -6.20
N SER A 150 12.33 -0.81 -5.32
CA SER A 150 13.32 0.25 -5.10
C SER A 150 14.07 0.67 -6.36
N GLU A 151 14.23 -0.24 -7.35
CA GLU A 151 14.81 0.10 -8.66
C GLU A 151 13.92 1.08 -9.46
N MET A 152 12.61 0.89 -9.37
CA MET A 152 11.66 1.80 -10.03
C MET A 152 11.65 3.18 -9.34
N GLU A 153 11.76 3.21 -8.02
CA GLU A 153 11.92 4.46 -7.26
C GLU A 153 13.20 5.19 -7.68
N ALA A 154 14.33 4.46 -7.75
CA ALA A 154 15.61 5.01 -8.18
C ALA A 154 15.54 5.58 -9.60
N LEU A 155 14.92 4.87 -10.55
CA LEU A 155 14.68 5.36 -11.91
C LEU A 155 13.78 6.61 -11.93
N GLY A 156 12.77 6.67 -11.05
CA GLY A 156 11.91 7.84 -10.90
C GLY A 156 12.66 9.09 -10.38
N LEU A 157 13.67 8.88 -9.53
CA LEU A 157 14.52 9.95 -9.00
C LEU A 157 15.63 10.37 -9.98
N GLU A 158 16.10 9.46 -10.84
CA GLU A 158 17.29 9.65 -11.70
C GLU A 158 17.30 10.98 -12.48
N PRO A 159 16.19 11.45 -13.09
CA PRO A 159 16.16 12.72 -13.82
C PRO A 159 16.42 13.97 -12.95
N TYR A 160 16.29 13.82 -11.64
CA TYR A 160 16.39 14.95 -10.69
C TYR A 160 17.69 14.96 -9.87
N VAL A 161 18.56 13.98 -10.03
CA VAL A 161 19.83 13.86 -9.27
C VAL A 161 20.69 15.12 -9.44
N ASP A 162 20.85 15.59 -10.68
CA ASP A 162 21.65 16.79 -10.98
C ASP A 162 20.99 18.06 -10.39
N LYS A 163 19.67 18.15 -10.43
CA LYS A 163 18.88 19.26 -9.86
C LYS A 163 18.92 19.28 -8.34
N LEU A 164 19.01 18.11 -7.73
CA LEU A 164 19.22 17.97 -6.29
C LEU A 164 20.65 18.34 -5.90
N GLY A 165 21.60 18.40 -6.84
CA GLY A 165 23.00 18.75 -6.59
C GLY A 165 23.70 17.72 -5.72
N VAL A 166 23.39 16.43 -5.87
CA VAL A 166 24.01 15.32 -5.14
C VAL A 166 25.37 15.02 -5.75
N LYS A 167 26.45 15.13 -4.96
CA LYS A 167 27.84 14.82 -5.39
C LYS A 167 28.42 13.62 -4.67
N LYS A 168 28.20 13.55 -3.37
CA LYS A 168 28.63 12.41 -2.54
C LYS A 168 27.53 12.03 -1.57
N VAL A 169 27.03 10.79 -1.72
CA VAL A 169 25.91 10.26 -0.95
C VAL A 169 26.38 9.26 0.10
N ASP A 170 25.80 9.36 1.29
CA ASP A 170 25.81 8.32 2.30
C ASP A 170 24.42 7.70 2.44
N PHE A 171 24.34 6.48 2.94
CA PHE A 171 23.10 5.76 3.18
C PHE A 171 22.94 5.39 4.65
N LEU A 172 21.73 5.53 5.17
CA LEU A 172 21.29 4.92 6.42
C LEU A 172 19.98 4.20 6.18
N ALA A 173 19.93 2.90 6.40
CA ALA A 173 18.75 2.10 6.13
C ALA A 173 18.42 1.13 7.27
N VAL A 174 17.13 0.79 7.38
CA VAL A 174 16.70 -0.30 8.24
C VAL A 174 17.32 -1.62 7.75
N ASN A 175 17.77 -2.47 8.68
CA ASN A 175 18.43 -3.74 8.37
C ASN A 175 17.44 -4.85 7.99
N THR A 176 16.71 -4.64 6.90
CA THR A 176 15.72 -5.54 6.33
C THR A 176 15.98 -5.77 4.84
N ASP A 177 15.25 -6.69 4.20
CA ASP A 177 15.34 -6.90 2.75
C ASP A 177 15.04 -5.61 1.97
N TRP A 178 14.12 -4.77 2.47
CA TRP A 178 13.85 -3.46 1.89
C TRP A 178 15.04 -2.52 1.98
N GLY A 179 15.59 -2.28 3.18
CA GLY A 179 16.67 -1.34 3.38
C GLY A 179 17.93 -1.71 2.59
N ARG A 180 18.31 -3.00 2.61
CA ARG A 180 19.45 -3.51 1.81
C ARG A 180 19.22 -3.36 0.31
N GLY A 181 18.03 -3.73 -0.18
CA GLY A 181 17.66 -3.59 -1.59
C GLY A 181 17.60 -2.13 -2.05
N SER A 182 17.15 -1.22 -1.19
CA SER A 182 17.12 0.21 -1.46
C SER A 182 18.52 0.79 -1.62
N ILE A 183 19.44 0.50 -0.69
CA ILE A 183 20.85 0.94 -0.81
C ILE A 183 21.46 0.45 -2.12
N GLN A 184 21.21 -0.80 -2.51
CA GLN A 184 21.70 -1.33 -3.78
C GLN A 184 21.13 -0.55 -4.97
N ALA A 185 19.81 -0.44 -5.07
CA ALA A 185 19.13 0.18 -6.20
C ALA A 185 19.52 1.66 -6.41
N PHE A 186 19.45 2.45 -5.32
CA PHE A 186 19.84 3.86 -5.37
C PHE A 186 21.33 4.05 -5.53
N GLY A 187 22.15 3.22 -4.87
CA GLY A 187 23.60 3.26 -5.01
C GLY A 187 24.06 2.98 -6.44
N ASP A 188 23.48 1.97 -7.09
CA ASP A 188 23.80 1.65 -8.49
C ASP A 188 23.35 2.76 -9.46
N MET A 189 22.17 3.33 -9.26
CA MET A 189 21.69 4.47 -10.04
C MET A 189 22.61 5.68 -9.88
N LEU A 190 22.95 6.04 -8.64
CA LEU A 190 23.81 7.20 -8.35
C LEU A 190 25.23 7.03 -8.89
N ARG A 191 25.83 5.82 -8.82
CA ARG A 191 27.13 5.53 -9.45
C ARG A 191 27.08 5.72 -10.97
N ARG A 192 26.01 5.26 -11.65
CA ARG A 192 25.83 5.50 -13.10
C ARG A 192 25.74 6.99 -13.43
N LYS A 193 25.21 7.81 -12.50
CA LYS A 193 25.17 9.28 -12.64
C LYS A 193 26.48 9.96 -12.26
N GLY A 194 27.55 9.21 -11.92
CA GLY A 194 28.84 9.76 -11.51
C GLY A 194 28.87 10.31 -10.08
N VAL A 195 27.85 10.01 -9.27
CA VAL A 195 27.80 10.40 -7.85
C VAL A 195 28.71 9.46 -7.03
N GLN A 196 29.54 10.03 -6.16
CA GLN A 196 30.37 9.24 -5.24
C GLN A 196 29.46 8.62 -4.15
N VAL A 197 29.55 7.31 -3.99
CA VAL A 197 28.88 6.59 -2.87
C VAL A 197 29.86 6.42 -1.73
N GLY A 198 29.50 6.95 -0.57
CA GLY A 198 30.27 6.92 0.68
C GLY A 198 29.85 5.76 1.59
N ALA A 199 29.52 6.05 2.85
CA ALA A 199 29.10 5.03 3.81
C ALA A 199 27.71 4.46 3.52
N ALA A 200 27.54 3.19 3.90
CA ALA A 200 26.23 2.51 3.94
C ALA A 200 26.09 1.89 5.33
N GLU A 201 25.33 2.55 6.19
CA GLU A 201 25.09 2.13 7.56
C GLU A 201 23.70 1.55 7.71
N PHE A 202 23.55 0.62 8.66
CA PHE A 202 22.30 -0.03 8.97
C PHE A 202 21.88 0.21 10.41
N MET A 203 20.56 0.19 10.64
CA MET A 203 19.93 0.23 11.95
C MET A 203 18.86 -0.86 12.05
N GLU A 204 18.69 -1.43 13.24
CA GLU A 204 17.59 -2.36 13.49
C GLU A 204 16.23 -1.62 13.47
N GLN A 205 15.17 -2.30 13.08
CA GLN A 205 13.83 -1.70 12.95
C GLN A 205 13.30 -1.16 14.29
N SER A 206 13.76 -1.71 15.41
CA SER A 206 13.41 -1.25 16.75
C SER A 206 14.42 -0.26 17.36
N ALA A 207 15.48 0.13 16.62
CA ALA A 207 16.48 1.05 17.13
C ALA A 207 15.90 2.43 17.41
N THR A 208 16.24 2.99 18.56
CA THR A 208 15.88 4.35 18.98
C THR A 208 17.09 5.29 19.07
N ASP A 209 18.29 4.74 19.00
CA ASP A 209 19.56 5.48 19.00
C ASP A 209 20.36 5.11 17.75
N MET A 210 20.63 6.11 16.90
CA MET A 210 21.42 6.02 15.68
C MET A 210 22.69 6.88 15.74
N ASN A 211 23.09 7.35 16.92
CA ASN A 211 24.23 8.25 17.10
C ASN A 211 25.54 7.68 16.55
N ALA A 212 25.79 6.38 16.72
CA ALA A 212 26.99 5.73 16.21
C ALA A 212 27.05 5.75 14.66
N GLN A 213 25.92 5.42 13.99
CA GLN A 213 25.83 5.46 12.53
C GLN A 213 25.96 6.89 12.00
N LEU A 214 25.27 7.85 12.64
CA LEU A 214 25.34 9.26 12.26
C LEU A 214 26.76 9.84 12.43
N THR A 215 27.49 9.43 13.46
CA THR A 215 28.89 9.81 13.67
C THR A 215 29.79 9.32 12.52
N LYS A 216 29.64 8.05 12.09
CA LYS A 216 30.36 7.51 10.94
C LYS A 216 30.01 8.25 9.66
N ILE A 217 28.72 8.47 9.40
CA ILE A 217 28.23 9.22 8.24
C ILE A 217 28.80 10.64 8.24
N LYS A 218 28.86 11.31 9.38
CA LYS A 218 29.43 12.65 9.49
C LYS A 218 30.91 12.70 9.07
N GLN A 219 31.68 11.67 9.39
CA GLN A 219 33.12 11.59 9.08
C GLN A 219 33.40 11.39 7.58
N THR A 220 32.44 10.91 6.79
CA THR A 220 32.65 10.69 5.34
C THR A 220 32.79 11.98 4.55
N GLY A 221 32.25 13.11 5.05
CA GLY A 221 32.21 14.38 4.34
C GLY A 221 31.23 14.38 3.13
N GLY A 222 30.26 13.47 3.06
CA GLY A 222 29.20 13.50 2.03
C GLY A 222 28.35 14.77 2.11
N ASP A 223 27.62 15.08 1.06
CA ASP A 223 26.67 16.23 1.02
C ASP A 223 25.20 15.80 1.20
N THR A 224 24.90 14.54 0.98
CA THR A 224 23.53 14.01 0.99
C THR A 224 23.46 12.69 1.76
N LEU A 225 22.41 12.53 2.56
CA LEU A 225 22.05 11.28 3.22
C LEU A 225 20.75 10.74 2.64
N PHE A 226 20.82 9.55 2.04
CA PHE A 226 19.65 8.77 1.68
C PHE A 226 19.21 7.93 2.88
N LEU A 227 17.93 8.06 3.24
CA LEU A 227 17.37 7.45 4.44
C LEU A 227 16.21 6.53 4.06
N THR A 228 16.38 5.24 4.32
CA THR A 228 15.38 4.19 4.01
C THR A 228 14.90 3.54 5.29
N THR A 229 13.82 4.02 5.85
CA THR A 229 13.13 3.45 7.01
C THR A 229 11.73 4.04 7.15
N ALA A 230 10.96 3.58 8.14
CA ALA A 230 9.64 4.12 8.46
C ALA A 230 9.74 5.47 9.20
N VAL A 231 8.63 6.21 9.19
CA VAL A 231 8.56 7.60 9.70
C VAL A 231 8.99 7.73 11.16
N GLU A 232 8.75 6.72 11.98
CA GLU A 232 9.12 6.70 13.40
C GLU A 232 10.63 6.88 13.56
N GLN A 233 11.42 6.12 12.81
CA GLN A 233 12.88 6.20 12.85
C GLN A 233 13.43 7.40 12.08
N ILE A 234 12.78 7.81 10.97
CA ILE A 234 13.16 9.05 10.26
C ILE A 234 13.12 10.22 11.23
N THR A 235 12.08 10.32 12.05
CA THR A 235 11.93 11.36 13.07
C THR A 235 13.13 11.41 14.03
N LEU A 236 13.55 10.23 14.49
CA LEU A 236 14.70 10.12 15.41
C LEU A 236 16.02 10.47 14.72
N VAL A 237 16.24 9.99 13.50
CA VAL A 237 17.44 10.30 12.70
C VAL A 237 17.56 11.81 12.46
N LEU A 238 16.46 12.49 12.13
CA LEU A 238 16.46 13.93 11.90
C LEU A 238 16.85 14.70 13.19
N LYS A 239 16.25 14.34 14.34
CA LYS A 239 16.55 14.96 15.62
C LYS A 239 18.01 14.73 16.06
N GLN A 240 18.44 13.48 16.08
CA GLN A 240 19.82 13.13 16.47
C GLN A 240 20.85 13.70 15.48
N GLY A 241 20.52 13.74 14.18
CA GLY A 241 21.36 14.40 13.18
C GLY A 241 21.50 15.91 13.43
N GLN A 242 20.43 16.59 13.81
CA GLN A 242 20.44 18.00 14.17
C GLN A 242 21.29 18.24 15.43
N GLU A 243 21.13 17.42 16.48
CA GLU A 243 21.93 17.48 17.71
C GLU A 243 23.44 17.31 17.42
N GLN A 244 23.78 16.39 16.51
CA GLN A 244 25.17 16.20 16.07
C GLN A 244 25.63 17.26 15.04
N ARG A 245 24.78 18.21 14.65
CA ARG A 245 25.06 19.19 13.59
C ARG A 245 25.47 18.51 12.28
N LEU A 246 24.73 17.47 11.89
CA LEU A 246 24.93 16.77 10.64
C LEU A 246 24.40 17.64 9.46
N ALA A 247 25.31 18.35 8.82
CA ALA A 247 24.98 19.19 7.66
C ALA A 247 24.87 18.32 6.39
N ARG A 248 23.71 17.71 6.18
CA ARG A 248 23.40 16.86 5.02
C ARG A 248 22.05 17.24 4.44
N LYS A 249 21.95 17.19 3.12
CA LYS A 249 20.65 17.10 2.45
C LYS A 249 20.05 15.72 2.75
N ILE A 250 18.83 15.67 3.22
CA ILE A 250 18.14 14.41 3.52
C ILE A 250 17.23 14.07 2.35
N VAL A 251 17.30 12.82 1.86
CA VAL A 251 16.39 12.26 0.86
C VAL A 251 15.83 10.95 1.44
N THR A 252 14.53 10.89 1.70
CA THR A 252 13.88 9.65 2.15
C THR A 252 13.33 8.86 0.97
N THR A 253 13.37 7.53 1.08
CA THR A 253 12.91 6.59 0.04
C THR A 253 11.80 5.68 0.56
N GLY A 254 11.13 4.92 -0.32
CA GLY A 254 10.14 3.90 0.03
C GLY A 254 8.73 4.42 0.29
N GLY A 255 8.52 5.74 0.23
CA GLY A 255 7.19 6.33 0.39
C GLY A 255 6.59 6.26 1.80
N SER A 256 7.34 5.78 2.81
CA SER A 256 6.87 5.62 4.20
C SER A 256 7.36 6.75 5.12
N SER A 257 7.62 7.93 4.57
CA SER A 257 8.21 9.05 5.31
C SER A 257 7.23 9.95 6.04
N SER A 258 5.94 9.97 5.65
CA SER A 258 4.92 10.88 6.19
C SER A 258 5.43 12.31 6.51
N PRO A 259 5.72 13.16 5.51
CA PRO A 259 6.31 14.49 5.73
C PRO A 259 5.53 15.37 6.72
N THR A 260 4.19 15.25 6.76
CA THR A 260 3.37 15.98 7.76
C THR A 260 3.69 15.56 9.19
N GLN A 261 3.90 14.26 9.43
CA GLN A 261 4.30 13.77 10.76
C GLN A 261 5.71 14.26 11.12
N LEU A 262 6.65 14.25 10.16
CA LEU A 262 8.00 14.76 10.38
C LEU A 262 8.01 16.25 10.74
N ILE A 263 7.20 17.07 10.08
CA ILE A 263 7.03 18.49 10.43
C ILE A 263 6.53 18.63 11.87
N LYS A 264 5.52 17.85 12.26
CA LYS A 264 4.95 17.88 13.61
C LYS A 264 5.93 17.42 14.69
N GLN A 265 6.70 16.36 14.42
CA GLN A 265 7.49 15.66 15.43
C GLN A 265 8.97 16.06 15.45
N ALA A 266 9.57 16.35 14.28
CA ALA A 266 10.97 16.76 14.17
C ALA A 266 11.15 18.28 14.00
N GLY A 267 10.07 19.01 13.68
CA GLY A 267 10.10 20.46 13.57
C GLY A 267 11.17 20.96 12.59
N ALA A 268 12.05 21.87 13.05
CA ALA A 268 13.12 22.44 12.25
C ALA A 268 14.11 21.38 11.69
N ALA A 269 14.24 20.23 12.32
CA ALA A 269 15.11 19.15 11.81
C ALA A 269 14.59 18.53 10.50
N ALA A 270 13.30 18.68 10.19
CA ALA A 270 12.73 18.22 8.93
C ALA A 270 12.88 19.23 7.78
N GLU A 271 13.27 20.49 8.08
CA GLU A 271 13.34 21.55 7.08
C GLU A 271 14.38 21.24 5.98
N GLY A 272 14.00 21.49 4.73
CA GLY A 272 14.84 21.25 3.56
C GLY A 272 14.92 19.80 3.10
N SER A 273 14.35 18.83 3.84
CA SER A 273 14.36 17.41 3.44
C SER A 273 13.49 17.14 2.23
N TYR A 274 13.90 16.18 1.41
CA TYR A 274 13.19 15.68 0.23
C TYR A 274 12.63 14.29 0.52
N HIS A 275 11.44 14.02 0.00
CA HIS A 275 10.75 12.76 0.25
C HIS A 275 10.22 12.18 -1.05
N ILE A 276 10.62 10.94 -1.35
CA ILE A 276 9.95 10.14 -2.37
C ILE A 276 8.64 9.64 -1.76
N VAL A 277 7.52 9.94 -2.41
CA VAL A 277 6.18 9.53 -1.98
C VAL A 277 5.40 8.95 -3.16
N PHE A 278 4.41 8.13 -2.87
CA PHE A 278 3.57 7.51 -3.90
C PHE A 278 2.16 8.08 -3.91
N PHE A 279 1.84 8.93 -2.94
CA PHE A 279 0.61 9.70 -2.88
C PHE A 279 0.89 11.09 -2.31
N MET A 280 0.29 12.10 -2.92
CA MET A 280 0.43 13.50 -2.49
C MET A 280 -0.91 14.05 -1.96
N PRO A 281 -1.29 13.75 -0.71
CA PRO A 281 -2.57 14.20 -0.14
C PRO A 281 -2.67 15.71 0.01
N TRP A 282 -1.56 16.43 -0.08
CA TRP A 282 -1.50 17.91 -0.07
C TRP A 282 -1.90 18.52 -1.42
N PHE A 283 -1.83 17.72 -2.50
CA PHE A 283 -2.09 18.12 -3.89
C PHE A 283 -2.91 17.04 -4.61
N PRO A 284 -4.09 16.65 -4.08
CA PRO A 284 -4.84 15.52 -4.61
C PRO A 284 -5.27 15.72 -6.06
N GLU A 285 -5.47 16.99 -6.48
CA GLU A 285 -5.84 17.34 -7.86
C GLU A 285 -4.70 17.06 -8.87
N ALA A 286 -3.45 16.99 -8.40
CA ALA A 286 -2.29 16.65 -9.22
C ALA A 286 -2.08 15.14 -9.40
N MET A 287 -2.87 14.32 -8.73
CA MET A 287 -2.83 12.85 -8.89
C MET A 287 -3.45 12.44 -10.22
N PRO A 288 -3.09 11.26 -10.78
CA PRO A 288 -3.62 10.76 -12.06
C PRO A 288 -5.16 10.71 -12.13
N ASP A 289 -5.84 10.38 -11.04
CA ASP A 289 -7.28 10.62 -10.86
C ASP A 289 -7.49 11.55 -9.65
N GLY A 290 -7.46 12.85 -9.89
CA GLY A 290 -7.61 13.86 -8.85
C GLY A 290 -8.98 13.80 -8.15
N ARG A 291 -10.04 13.31 -8.81
CA ARG A 291 -11.38 13.16 -8.19
C ARG A 291 -11.37 12.03 -7.18
N LEU A 292 -10.81 10.86 -7.56
CA LEU A 292 -10.69 9.73 -6.64
C LEU A 292 -9.76 10.08 -5.47
N ALA A 293 -8.61 10.70 -5.75
CA ALA A 293 -7.65 11.12 -4.74
C ALA A 293 -8.29 12.08 -3.73
N LYS A 294 -9.02 13.10 -4.21
CA LYS A 294 -9.75 14.02 -3.34
C LYS A 294 -10.83 13.32 -2.54
N ALA A 295 -11.63 12.46 -3.17
CA ALA A 295 -12.69 11.72 -2.47
C ALA A 295 -12.11 10.83 -1.35
N PHE A 296 -10.93 10.22 -1.58
CA PHE A 296 -10.24 9.44 -0.55
C PHE A 296 -9.77 10.31 0.62
N VAL A 297 -9.15 11.47 0.35
CA VAL A 297 -8.74 12.44 1.38
C VAL A 297 -9.94 12.93 2.19
N ASP A 298 -11.04 13.27 1.52
CA ASP A 298 -12.27 13.75 2.16
C ASP A 298 -12.87 12.66 3.08
N GLU A 299 -12.98 11.43 2.62
CA GLU A 299 -13.51 10.31 3.42
C GLU A 299 -12.60 9.96 4.59
N TRP A 300 -11.26 9.96 4.36
CA TRP A 300 -10.26 9.76 5.41
C TRP A 300 -10.43 10.78 6.55
N THR A 301 -10.55 12.05 6.19
CA THR A 301 -10.71 13.17 7.12
C THR A 301 -12.07 13.11 7.84
N LYS A 302 -13.14 12.79 7.11
CA LYS A 302 -14.49 12.63 7.66
C LYS A 302 -14.56 11.53 8.73
N ARG A 303 -13.75 10.48 8.61
CA ARG A 303 -13.63 9.41 9.63
C ARG A 303 -12.82 9.84 10.86
N GLY A 304 -12.23 11.02 10.86
CA GLY A 304 -11.33 11.48 11.92
C GLY A 304 -9.96 10.79 11.90
N ASN A 305 -9.59 10.14 10.81
CA ASN A 305 -8.29 9.52 10.68
C ASN A 305 -7.18 10.57 10.63
N PRO A 306 -5.98 10.31 11.18
CA PRO A 306 -4.88 11.26 11.17
C PRO A 306 -4.42 11.58 9.74
N PHE A 307 -4.32 12.86 9.39
CA PHE A 307 -3.91 13.29 8.04
C PHE A 307 -2.53 12.73 7.64
N GLU A 308 -1.62 12.61 8.60
CA GLU A 308 -0.30 12.01 8.41
C GLU A 308 -0.31 10.57 7.93
N GLY A 309 -1.40 9.84 8.17
CA GLY A 309 -1.56 8.45 7.72
C GLY A 309 -1.94 8.30 6.24
N LEU A 310 -2.32 9.40 5.55
CA LEU A 310 -2.76 9.33 4.15
C LEU A 310 -1.70 8.76 3.21
N THR A 311 -0.40 9.02 3.47
CA THR A 311 0.71 8.49 2.66
C THR A 311 0.90 6.97 2.76
N GLU A 312 0.27 6.33 3.74
CA GLU A 312 0.19 4.87 3.87
C GLU A 312 -1.22 4.35 3.56
N GLY A 313 -2.26 5.06 4.01
CA GLY A 313 -3.65 4.61 3.92
C GLY A 313 -4.12 4.33 2.48
N PHE A 314 -3.66 5.10 1.50
CA PHE A 314 -4.02 4.88 0.09
C PHE A 314 -3.64 3.47 -0.40
N ARG A 315 -2.57 2.87 0.14
CA ARG A 315 -2.08 1.53 -0.22
C ARG A 315 -3.12 0.46 0.12
N GLY A 316 -3.69 0.52 1.32
CA GLY A 316 -4.77 -0.37 1.72
C GLY A 316 -6.02 -0.23 0.86
N HIS A 317 -6.39 1.02 0.52
CA HIS A 317 -7.49 1.28 -0.41
C HIS A 317 -7.22 0.62 -1.77
N ASP A 318 -6.08 0.89 -2.38
CA ASP A 318 -5.76 0.41 -3.73
C ASP A 318 -5.56 -1.12 -3.75
N GLY A 319 -5.01 -1.70 -2.67
CA GLY A 319 -4.86 -3.14 -2.50
C GLY A 319 -6.20 -3.88 -2.48
N ILE A 320 -7.14 -3.42 -1.66
CA ILE A 320 -8.49 -4.01 -1.59
C ILE A 320 -9.27 -3.75 -2.89
N ALA A 321 -9.19 -2.55 -3.48
CA ALA A 321 -9.85 -2.24 -4.75
C ALA A 321 -9.35 -3.16 -5.88
N THR A 322 -8.07 -3.50 -5.89
CA THR A 322 -7.46 -4.43 -6.86
C THR A 322 -8.02 -5.85 -6.71
N ILE A 323 -8.10 -6.37 -5.48
CA ILE A 323 -8.68 -7.70 -5.22
C ILE A 323 -10.15 -7.72 -5.57
N VAL A 324 -10.91 -6.70 -5.19
CA VAL A 324 -12.34 -6.58 -5.50
C VAL A 324 -12.58 -6.60 -7.01
N GLU A 325 -11.78 -5.89 -7.79
CA GLU A 325 -11.89 -5.93 -9.25
C GLU A 325 -11.56 -7.31 -9.82
N ALA A 326 -10.53 -7.97 -9.29
CA ALA A 326 -10.19 -9.33 -9.70
C ALA A 326 -11.34 -10.32 -9.41
N VAL A 327 -12.01 -10.21 -8.24
CA VAL A 327 -13.19 -11.03 -7.91
C VAL A 327 -14.35 -10.77 -8.87
N LYS A 328 -14.60 -9.50 -9.25
CA LYS A 328 -15.63 -9.14 -10.25
C LYS A 328 -15.33 -9.78 -11.61
N LEU A 329 -14.09 -9.66 -12.08
CA LEU A 329 -13.64 -10.22 -13.35
C LEU A 329 -13.67 -11.76 -13.35
N ALA A 330 -13.37 -12.38 -12.22
CA ALA A 330 -13.45 -13.84 -12.04
C ALA A 330 -14.89 -14.36 -12.01
N GLY A 331 -15.84 -13.53 -11.59
CA GLY A 331 -17.25 -13.91 -11.39
C GLY A 331 -17.49 -14.86 -10.20
N ARG A 332 -16.44 -15.23 -9.48
CA ARG A 332 -16.43 -16.16 -8.34
C ARG A 332 -15.25 -15.87 -7.39
N ASP A 333 -15.37 -16.29 -6.15
CA ASP A 333 -14.36 -16.07 -5.11
C ASP A 333 -13.48 -17.31 -4.85
N GLU A 334 -13.04 -17.95 -5.93
CA GLU A 334 -12.08 -19.06 -5.88
C GLU A 334 -10.65 -18.54 -6.11
N PRO A 335 -9.66 -18.96 -5.30
CA PRO A 335 -8.29 -18.43 -5.38
C PRO A 335 -7.68 -18.49 -6.78
N LYS A 336 -7.82 -19.62 -7.50
CA LYS A 336 -7.27 -19.78 -8.85
C LYS A 336 -7.94 -18.83 -9.86
N ALA A 337 -9.27 -18.67 -9.78
CA ALA A 337 -9.98 -17.76 -10.64
C ALA A 337 -9.59 -16.29 -10.40
N ILE A 338 -9.39 -15.91 -9.13
CA ILE A 338 -8.93 -14.57 -8.77
C ILE A 338 -7.49 -14.35 -9.27
N GLN A 339 -6.59 -15.34 -9.13
CA GLN A 339 -5.23 -15.26 -9.64
C GLN A 339 -5.19 -15.03 -11.16
N GLU A 340 -6.01 -15.74 -11.92
CA GLU A 340 -6.14 -15.56 -13.38
C GLU A 340 -6.76 -14.21 -13.75
N ALA A 341 -7.71 -13.72 -12.95
CA ALA A 341 -8.33 -12.42 -13.12
C ALA A 341 -7.41 -11.25 -12.80
N LEU A 342 -6.50 -11.40 -11.82
CA LEU A 342 -5.50 -10.37 -11.48
C LEU A 342 -4.67 -9.95 -12.69
N TRP A 343 -4.32 -10.87 -13.58
CA TRP A 343 -3.63 -10.54 -14.84
C TRP A 343 -4.45 -9.67 -15.81
N LYS A 344 -5.75 -9.57 -15.61
CA LYS A 344 -6.69 -8.79 -16.43
C LYS A 344 -7.12 -7.49 -15.77
N VAL A 345 -6.73 -7.26 -14.51
CA VAL A 345 -7.04 -6.02 -13.79
C VAL A 345 -6.49 -4.82 -14.54
N SER A 346 -7.35 -3.83 -14.73
CA SER A 346 -7.01 -2.53 -15.31
C SER A 346 -7.92 -1.48 -14.70
N ILE A 347 -7.49 -0.91 -13.59
CA ILE A 347 -8.25 0.12 -12.84
C ILE A 347 -7.36 1.33 -12.57
N THR A 348 -7.98 2.41 -12.12
CA THR A 348 -7.26 3.54 -11.54
C THR A 348 -7.49 3.55 -10.04
N GLY A 349 -6.41 3.40 -9.28
CA GLY A 349 -6.37 3.57 -7.84
C GLY A 349 -6.07 5.02 -7.43
N VAL A 350 -5.97 5.26 -6.15
CA VAL A 350 -5.61 6.57 -5.58
C VAL A 350 -4.21 7.02 -6.01
N ASN A 351 -3.26 6.07 -6.12
CA ASN A 351 -1.93 6.36 -6.67
C ASN A 351 -1.94 6.61 -8.19
N GLY A 352 -2.84 5.94 -8.91
CA GLY A 352 -2.93 5.99 -10.36
C GLY A 352 -3.25 4.64 -10.99
N PRO A 353 -2.88 4.41 -12.27
CA PRO A 353 -3.22 3.18 -12.97
C PRO A 353 -2.62 1.92 -12.32
N ILE A 354 -3.46 0.88 -12.18
CA ILE A 354 -3.06 -0.44 -11.69
C ILE A 354 -3.32 -1.46 -12.79
N LYS A 355 -2.23 -2.00 -13.31
CA LYS A 355 -2.20 -3.06 -14.31
C LYS A 355 -0.92 -3.86 -14.09
N PHE A 356 -0.99 -5.17 -14.24
CA PHE A 356 0.15 -6.04 -13.98
C PHE A 356 0.89 -6.41 -15.27
N GLU A 357 2.21 -6.31 -15.21
CA GLU A 357 3.15 -6.89 -16.16
C GLU A 357 3.86 -8.07 -15.48
N LYS A 358 4.33 -9.01 -16.29
CA LYS A 358 5.07 -10.17 -15.80
C LYS A 358 6.46 -9.79 -15.34
N ASP A 359 6.87 -10.26 -14.16
CA ASP A 359 8.19 -10.06 -13.57
C ASP A 359 8.68 -11.36 -12.92
N GLY A 360 9.98 -11.65 -13.04
CA GLY A 360 10.59 -12.87 -12.54
C GLY A 360 10.81 -13.94 -13.61
N PRO A 361 11.17 -15.18 -13.19
CA PRO A 361 11.53 -16.27 -14.11
C PRO A 361 10.33 -16.74 -14.94
N ALA A 362 10.60 -17.11 -16.20
CA ALA A 362 9.58 -17.66 -17.10
C ALA A 362 8.90 -18.91 -16.50
N GLY A 363 7.57 -18.92 -16.54
CA GLY A 363 6.72 -19.99 -15.98
C GLY A 363 6.42 -19.88 -14.49
N LYS A 364 7.06 -18.91 -13.80
CA LYS A 364 6.79 -18.58 -12.38
C LYS A 364 6.63 -17.08 -12.14
N GLU A 365 6.26 -16.34 -13.18
CA GLU A 365 6.20 -14.89 -13.12
C GLU A 365 5.21 -14.39 -12.07
N SER A 366 5.62 -13.38 -11.32
CA SER A 366 4.78 -12.54 -10.48
C SER A 366 4.21 -11.36 -11.28
N GLY A 367 3.11 -10.77 -10.82
CA GLY A 367 2.59 -9.52 -11.36
C GLY A 367 3.26 -8.30 -10.76
N GLN A 368 3.74 -7.35 -11.59
CA GLN A 368 4.26 -6.07 -11.14
C GLN A 368 3.50 -4.93 -11.83
N SER A 369 2.93 -4.01 -11.03
CA SER A 369 2.35 -2.76 -11.53
C SER A 369 3.43 -1.68 -11.66
N LYS A 370 3.09 -0.60 -12.38
CA LYS A 370 3.94 0.60 -12.53
C LYS A 370 3.28 1.80 -11.86
N PRO A 371 3.34 1.89 -10.53
CA PRO A 371 2.74 2.99 -9.78
C PRO A 371 3.45 4.33 -10.03
N SER A 372 2.74 5.41 -9.78
CA SER A 372 3.29 6.78 -9.85
C SER A 372 4.24 7.03 -8.68
N ILE A 373 5.32 7.77 -8.95
CA ILE A 373 6.35 8.16 -8.00
C ILE A 373 6.46 9.68 -8.02
N PHE A 374 6.45 10.30 -6.86
CA PHE A 374 6.51 11.75 -6.70
C PHE A 374 7.62 12.15 -5.75
N ILE A 375 8.07 13.40 -5.85
CA ILE A 375 9.04 14.00 -4.94
C ILE A 375 8.41 15.24 -4.35
N VAL A 376 8.42 15.33 -3.03
CA VAL A 376 8.02 16.51 -2.28
C VAL A 376 9.17 16.99 -1.39
N GLN A 377 9.08 18.22 -0.92
CA GLN A 377 10.07 18.83 -0.04
C GLN A 377 9.37 19.45 1.18
N VAL A 378 9.99 19.37 2.34
CA VAL A 378 9.60 20.20 3.48
C VAL A 378 10.26 21.55 3.33
N ARG A 379 9.43 22.61 3.28
CA ARG A 379 9.88 24.00 3.14
C ARG A 379 8.96 24.92 3.93
N ASP A 380 9.56 25.81 4.72
CA ASP A 380 8.84 26.77 5.57
C ASP A 380 7.80 26.08 6.46
N GLY A 381 8.15 24.92 7.02
CA GLY A 381 7.30 24.10 7.86
C GLY A 381 6.08 23.50 7.15
N LYS A 382 6.10 23.42 5.82
CA LYS A 382 5.02 22.86 4.98
C LYS A 382 5.56 21.87 3.96
N VAL A 383 4.67 21.01 3.47
CA VAL A 383 5.00 20.16 2.32
C VAL A 383 4.78 20.95 1.03
N ALA A 384 5.79 21.00 0.19
CA ALA A 384 5.80 21.74 -1.06
C ALA A 384 6.36 20.89 -2.21
N LEU A 385 6.04 21.27 -3.44
CA LEU A 385 6.76 20.76 -4.61
C LEU A 385 8.15 21.41 -4.68
N PRO A 386 9.22 20.65 -4.93
CA PRO A 386 10.55 21.21 -5.19
C PRO A 386 10.53 22.23 -6.34
N ASP A 387 11.37 23.28 -6.27
CA ASP A 387 11.36 24.35 -7.27
C ASP A 387 11.62 23.84 -8.70
N PHE A 388 12.43 22.78 -8.82
CA PHE A 388 12.72 22.18 -10.13
C PHE A 388 11.53 21.40 -10.75
N LEU A 389 10.43 21.23 -10.02
CA LEU A 389 9.16 20.66 -10.50
C LEU A 389 8.09 21.72 -10.75
N LYS A 390 8.30 22.95 -10.30
CA LYS A 390 7.39 24.06 -10.59
C LYS A 390 7.56 24.46 -12.06
N LYS A 391 6.45 24.52 -12.80
CA LYS A 391 6.43 25.03 -14.19
C LYS A 391 6.44 26.53 -14.20
#